data_acebe3503c58b957a7d6af73973ff565
#
_entry.id   acebe3503c58b957a7d6af73973ff565
#
_cell.length_a   1.000
_cell.length_b   1.000
_cell.length_c   1.000
_cell.angle_alpha   90.00
_cell.angle_beta   90.00
_cell.angle_gamma   90.00
#
_symmetry.space_group_name_H-M   'P 1'
#
loop_
_entity.id
_entity.type
_entity.pdbx_description
1 polymer ?
#
loop_
_entity_poly.entity_id
_entity_poly.type
_entity_poly.pdbx_seq_one_letter_code
_entity_poly.pdbx_strand_id
1 'polypeptide(L)'
;MPFLAFLALAAVIGVFIVPALLTRREGYRRAQDYFVSSDHVFPRVIQNSCIAYAIGLATFGPFFAWGARGDFWPAILHAAFFGLGLTLLYALRRPMLKFLGRALSHDRSVTVHEFIALRHGNDPLVRGIAAALTVFALSGLLICETLGLATVLKPLLSDSENLTHLFIAAVLVVVMSCTISAGHAGIMHAAQLQLGVIYFGLFGSMTFLMYLQMSDIGLMPAQGTFAAGIITVLCAVMYFYRRVRYVDSNSLHYWVSNIATAYRDRERLRFRLLSRFQKVLNALIAIFMVLAVVVAAIDLYVGGIPTISHDSAAALQASTQVSNVTLISLAVLPLLHPIVDVVNWQRIAAFEKERDWTYFAESKWTASFKSFYAIYAVEVPLVRVLICLFGAIAGLTLATPDGRDVGRAFIAHLVAQENFAATTVLSFLLLSLFAMAVSTMSSLFAASLCTVHYDILPMFYSKSMSAQTRATDNAQAIRWTMIAGAGLGFAVFTAFYIADAGLKITFASASFLVLVFGFSSFQLSFVPLVLGPLIAGSGGRGNVSPGWALAIMGVSAAAAVGTTAAYLATKYDALLSLAVPGCLGSAVLLFLTARLWLRRAQAAT
;
A
#
# COMPACT_ATOMS: atom_id res chain seq x y z
N MET A 1 18.13 -2.62 -23.96
CA MET A 1 17.42 -2.70 -22.67
C MET A 1 16.75 -1.38 -22.22
N PRO A 2 17.34 -0.17 -22.31
CA PRO A 2 16.65 1.07 -21.94
C PRO A 2 15.29 1.27 -22.61
N PHE A 3 15.18 0.93 -23.90
CA PHE A 3 13.92 1.03 -24.65
C PHE A 3 12.79 0.21 -24.04
N LEU A 4 13.09 -0.98 -23.52
CA LEU A 4 12.11 -1.86 -22.92
C LEU A 4 11.59 -1.32 -21.58
N ALA A 5 12.48 -0.73 -20.77
CA ALA A 5 12.11 -0.02 -19.55
C ALA A 5 11.21 1.19 -19.85
N PHE A 6 11.54 1.96 -20.89
CA PHE A 6 10.71 3.06 -21.36
C PHE A 6 9.34 2.59 -21.82
N LEU A 7 9.26 1.50 -22.58
CA LEU A 7 8.01 0.95 -23.08
C LEU A 7 7.12 0.46 -21.93
N ALA A 8 7.70 -0.28 -20.97
CA ALA A 8 6.98 -0.75 -19.78
C ALA A 8 6.46 0.41 -18.94
N LEU A 9 7.29 1.43 -18.71
CA LEU A 9 6.87 2.62 -17.98
C LEU A 9 5.80 3.39 -18.75
N ALA A 10 5.95 3.61 -20.05
CA ALA A 10 4.95 4.29 -20.87
C ALA A 10 3.60 3.58 -20.83
N ALA A 11 3.60 2.23 -20.85
CA ALA A 11 2.40 1.42 -20.71
C ALA A 11 1.74 1.63 -19.34
N VAL A 12 2.51 1.59 -18.24
CA VAL A 12 1.99 1.80 -16.88
C VAL A 12 1.50 3.24 -16.68
N ILE A 13 2.24 4.23 -17.19
CA ILE A 13 1.82 5.63 -17.16
C ILE A 13 0.53 5.82 -17.97
N GLY A 14 0.42 5.19 -19.13
CA GLY A 14 -0.81 5.20 -19.93
C GLY A 14 -1.99 4.63 -19.17
N VAL A 15 -1.80 3.49 -18.48
CA VAL A 15 -2.80 2.87 -17.61
C VAL A 15 -3.17 3.78 -16.43
N PHE A 16 -2.28 4.65 -15.98
CA PHE A 16 -2.56 5.61 -14.92
C PHE A 16 -3.23 6.90 -15.43
N ILE A 17 -2.68 7.50 -16.50
CA ILE A 17 -3.16 8.77 -17.06
C ILE A 17 -4.56 8.62 -17.64
N VAL A 18 -4.82 7.55 -18.40
CA VAL A 18 -6.11 7.38 -19.10
C VAL A 18 -7.29 7.36 -18.14
N PRO A 19 -7.33 6.54 -17.07
CA PRO A 19 -8.42 6.61 -16.10
C PRO A 19 -8.49 7.96 -15.38
N ALA A 20 -7.34 8.54 -15.03
CA ALA A 20 -7.27 9.83 -14.36
C ALA A 20 -7.91 10.95 -15.19
N LEU A 21 -7.59 11.02 -16.47
CA LEU A 21 -8.20 11.99 -17.39
C LEU A 21 -9.68 11.69 -17.67
N LEU A 22 -10.03 10.41 -17.79
CA LEU A 22 -11.42 10.00 -18.05
C LEU A 22 -12.36 10.25 -16.87
N THR A 23 -11.85 10.24 -15.65
CA THR A 23 -12.63 10.52 -14.43
C THR A 23 -12.61 12.00 -14.03
N ARG A 24 -11.78 12.82 -14.69
CA ARG A 24 -11.74 14.25 -14.46
C ARG A 24 -13.11 14.85 -14.79
N ARG A 25 -13.84 15.31 -13.78
CA ARG A 25 -15.10 16.04 -13.92
C ARG A 25 -14.82 17.54 -13.97
N GLU A 26 -15.66 18.26 -14.69
CA GLU A 26 -15.67 19.70 -14.69
C GLU A 26 -16.10 20.20 -13.30
N GLY A 27 -15.11 20.54 -12.48
CA GLY A 27 -15.25 21.16 -11.17
C GLY A 27 -15.79 20.23 -10.08
N TYR A 28 -14.95 19.95 -9.10
CA TYR A 28 -15.39 19.34 -7.84
C TYR A 28 -16.22 20.39 -7.07
N ARG A 29 -17.47 20.09 -6.77
CA ARG A 29 -18.37 21.01 -6.05
C ARG A 29 -18.03 21.09 -4.57
N ARG A 30 -17.52 20.00 -3.99
CA ARG A 30 -17.16 19.89 -2.58
C ARG A 30 -15.78 19.27 -2.43
N ALA A 31 -15.07 19.65 -1.37
CA ALA A 31 -13.78 19.05 -1.05
C ALA A 31 -13.89 17.53 -0.84
N GLN A 32 -14.98 17.05 -0.27
CA GLN A 32 -15.22 15.60 -0.13
C GLN A 32 -15.31 14.86 -1.47
N ASP A 33 -15.80 15.50 -2.53
CA ASP A 33 -15.86 14.88 -3.86
C ASP A 33 -14.45 14.68 -4.44
N TYR A 34 -13.53 15.57 -4.09
CA TYR A 34 -12.14 15.49 -4.52
C TYR A 34 -11.30 14.53 -3.67
N PHE A 35 -11.40 14.61 -2.32
CA PHE A 35 -10.52 13.91 -1.40
C PHE A 35 -11.04 12.56 -0.91
N VAL A 36 -12.33 12.30 -0.98
CA VAL A 36 -12.93 11.02 -0.52
C VAL A 36 -13.44 10.22 -1.70
N SER A 37 -14.43 10.74 -2.41
CA SER A 37 -15.00 10.11 -3.59
C SER A 37 -15.93 11.09 -4.28
N SER A 38 -15.84 11.24 -5.60
CA SER A 38 -16.93 11.75 -6.39
C SER A 38 -18.00 10.66 -6.50
N ASP A 39 -19.27 11.05 -6.63
CA ASP A 39 -20.40 10.15 -6.78
C ASP A 39 -20.09 8.98 -7.73
N HIS A 40 -20.47 7.76 -7.35
CA HIS A 40 -20.40 6.53 -8.16
C HIS A 40 -19.06 5.79 -8.25
N VAL A 41 -18.32 5.65 -7.15
CA VAL A 41 -17.21 4.70 -7.07
C VAL A 41 -17.71 3.38 -6.52
N PHE A 42 -17.73 2.34 -7.35
CA PHE A 42 -18.20 1.01 -6.93
C PHE A 42 -17.34 0.41 -5.80
N PRO A 43 -17.94 -0.34 -4.86
CA PRO A 43 -17.20 -1.03 -3.79
C PRO A 43 -16.03 -1.87 -4.27
N ARG A 44 -16.15 -2.48 -5.45
CA ARG A 44 -15.07 -3.23 -6.09
C ARG A 44 -13.87 -2.37 -6.48
N VAL A 45 -14.10 -1.14 -6.96
CA VAL A 45 -13.02 -0.22 -7.33
C VAL A 45 -12.24 0.17 -6.07
N ILE A 46 -12.97 0.47 -4.98
CA ILE A 46 -12.37 0.78 -3.68
C ILE A 46 -11.54 -0.40 -3.18
N GLN A 47 -12.07 -1.62 -3.25
CA GLN A 47 -11.38 -2.85 -2.84
C GLN A 47 -10.10 -3.08 -3.63
N ASN A 48 -10.18 -3.00 -4.96
CA ASN A 48 -9.02 -3.17 -5.83
C ASN A 48 -7.94 -2.12 -5.54
N SER A 49 -8.35 -0.88 -5.27
CA SER A 49 -7.45 0.20 -4.87
C SER A 49 -6.75 -0.10 -3.53
N CYS A 50 -7.45 -0.67 -2.53
CA CYS A 50 -6.84 -1.09 -1.27
C CYS A 50 -5.77 -2.15 -1.48
N ILE A 51 -6.08 -3.17 -2.30
CA ILE A 51 -5.15 -4.26 -2.58
C ILE A 51 -3.93 -3.75 -3.36
N ALA A 52 -4.14 -2.93 -4.40
CA ALA A 52 -3.06 -2.36 -5.19
C ALA A 52 -2.12 -1.48 -4.34
N TYR A 53 -2.67 -0.69 -3.41
CA TYR A 53 -1.89 0.10 -2.45
C TYR A 53 -1.05 -0.77 -1.52
N ALA A 54 -1.60 -1.88 -1.02
CA ALA A 54 -0.92 -2.75 -0.07
C ALA A 54 0.21 -3.61 -0.68
N ILE A 55 0.37 -3.55 -2.03
CA ILE A 55 1.38 -4.28 -2.79
C ILE A 55 2.29 -3.25 -3.49
N GLY A 56 3.04 -2.47 -2.72
CA GLY A 56 4.03 -1.50 -3.21
C GLY A 56 5.44 -2.07 -3.33
N LEU A 57 6.36 -1.30 -3.89
CA LEU A 57 7.78 -1.68 -3.97
C LEU A 57 8.41 -1.79 -2.58
N ALA A 58 8.01 -0.94 -1.63
CA ALA A 58 8.45 -1.02 -0.24
C ALA A 58 8.05 -2.35 0.43
N THR A 59 7.01 -3.02 -0.09
CA THR A 59 6.63 -4.37 0.32
C THR A 59 7.32 -5.43 -0.55
N PHE A 60 7.35 -5.26 -1.86
CA PHE A 60 7.94 -6.21 -2.80
C PHE A 60 9.40 -6.52 -2.46
N GLY A 61 10.23 -5.49 -2.27
CA GLY A 61 11.67 -5.64 -2.05
C GLY A 61 12.04 -6.58 -0.90
N PRO A 62 11.57 -6.34 0.34
CA PRO A 62 11.84 -7.23 1.47
C PRO A 62 11.32 -8.65 1.27
N PHE A 63 10.10 -8.83 0.76
CA PHE A 63 9.52 -10.16 0.55
C PHE A 63 10.29 -10.96 -0.50
N PHE A 64 10.67 -10.31 -1.59
CA PHE A 64 11.53 -10.90 -2.62
C PHE A 64 12.90 -11.28 -2.05
N ALA A 65 13.53 -10.39 -1.29
CA ALA A 65 14.85 -10.63 -0.69
C ALA A 65 14.82 -11.76 0.34
N TRP A 66 13.78 -11.85 1.18
CA TRP A 66 13.62 -12.95 2.12
C TRP A 66 13.47 -14.29 1.38
N GLY A 67 12.63 -14.34 0.34
CA GLY A 67 12.48 -15.52 -0.49
C GLY A 67 13.80 -15.96 -1.10
N ALA A 68 14.53 -15.05 -1.72
CA ALA A 68 15.80 -15.35 -2.38
C ALA A 68 16.90 -15.86 -1.42
N ARG A 69 16.77 -15.57 -0.12
CA ARG A 69 17.66 -16.11 0.93
C ARG A 69 17.14 -17.40 1.57
N GLY A 70 15.92 -17.84 1.22
CA GLY A 70 15.25 -18.96 1.90
C GLY A 70 14.62 -18.61 3.25
N ASP A 71 14.58 -17.32 3.62
CA ASP A 71 14.01 -16.82 4.89
C ASP A 71 12.49 -16.64 4.80
N PHE A 72 11.72 -17.70 4.81
CA PHE A 72 10.25 -17.63 4.63
C PHE A 72 9.52 -17.11 5.88
N TRP A 73 10.03 -17.34 7.08
CA TRP A 73 9.36 -16.97 8.32
C TRP A 73 9.02 -15.49 8.45
N PRO A 74 9.93 -14.55 8.19
CA PRO A 74 9.61 -13.12 8.21
C PRO A 74 8.46 -12.76 7.28
N ALA A 75 8.45 -13.34 6.07
CA ALA A 75 7.41 -13.11 5.09
C ALA A 75 6.05 -13.65 5.53
N ILE A 76 6.01 -14.90 5.99
CA ILE A 76 4.78 -15.55 6.47
C ILE A 76 4.23 -14.80 7.69
N LEU A 77 5.08 -14.47 8.66
CA LEU A 77 4.69 -13.75 9.87
C LEU A 77 4.08 -12.40 9.52
N HIS A 78 4.77 -11.59 8.73
CA HIS A 78 4.29 -10.28 8.32
C HIS A 78 2.97 -10.38 7.53
N ALA A 79 2.85 -11.32 6.61
CA ALA A 79 1.64 -11.54 5.82
C ALA A 79 0.46 -11.96 6.70
N ALA A 80 0.64 -12.92 7.61
CA ALA A 80 -0.38 -13.38 8.53
C ALA A 80 -0.87 -12.27 9.46
N PHE A 81 0.04 -11.51 10.06
CA PHE A 81 -0.32 -10.41 10.96
C PHE A 81 -0.98 -9.24 10.23
N PHE A 82 -0.67 -9.01 8.96
CA PHE A 82 -1.41 -8.05 8.13
C PHE A 82 -2.87 -8.47 7.94
N GLY A 83 -3.13 -9.74 7.62
CA GLY A 83 -4.49 -10.28 7.54
C GLY A 83 -5.24 -10.18 8.87
N LEU A 84 -4.57 -10.47 9.99
CA LEU A 84 -5.12 -10.29 11.33
C LEU A 84 -5.41 -8.81 11.63
N GLY A 85 -4.54 -7.88 11.24
CA GLY A 85 -4.74 -6.44 11.40
C GLY A 85 -5.99 -5.93 10.68
N LEU A 86 -6.22 -6.39 9.46
CA LEU A 86 -7.43 -6.09 8.71
C LEU A 86 -8.69 -6.72 9.35
N THR A 87 -8.55 -7.92 9.91
CA THR A 87 -9.64 -8.57 10.66
C THR A 87 -9.97 -7.77 11.94
N LEU A 88 -8.96 -7.28 12.63
CA LEU A 88 -9.13 -6.40 13.80
C LEU A 88 -9.79 -5.07 13.39
N LEU A 89 -9.36 -4.45 12.31
CA LEU A 89 -10.00 -3.24 11.77
C LEU A 89 -11.48 -3.49 11.44
N TYR A 90 -11.81 -4.65 10.84
CA TYR A 90 -13.20 -5.04 10.61
C TYR A 90 -13.98 -5.24 11.92
N ALA A 91 -13.38 -5.82 12.94
CA ALA A 91 -14.02 -5.97 14.26
C ALA A 91 -14.36 -4.60 14.88
N LEU A 92 -13.51 -3.60 14.69
CA LEU A 92 -13.68 -2.23 15.18
C LEU A 92 -14.54 -1.33 14.27
N ARG A 93 -15.13 -1.86 13.21
CA ARG A 93 -15.82 -1.07 12.18
C ARG A 93 -17.00 -0.23 12.71
N ARG A 94 -17.78 -0.74 13.67
CA ARG A 94 -19.01 -0.05 14.14
C ARG A 94 -18.76 1.37 14.64
N PRO A 95 -17.86 1.61 15.62
CA PRO A 95 -17.59 2.96 16.08
C PRO A 95 -16.91 3.83 15.02
N MET A 96 -16.08 3.24 14.16
CA MET A 96 -15.42 3.94 13.07
C MET A 96 -16.43 4.41 12.00
N LEU A 97 -17.31 3.53 11.52
CA LEU A 97 -18.36 3.88 10.54
C LEU A 97 -19.33 4.91 11.11
N LYS A 98 -19.68 4.82 12.41
CA LYS A 98 -20.51 5.85 13.07
C LYS A 98 -19.84 7.22 13.07
N PHE A 99 -18.52 7.27 13.24
CA PHE A 99 -17.77 8.53 13.13
C PHE A 99 -17.77 9.03 11.67
N LEU A 100 -17.39 8.18 10.72
CA LEU A 100 -17.29 8.54 9.30
C LEU A 100 -18.64 9.00 8.72
N GLY A 101 -19.74 8.30 9.01
CA GLY A 101 -21.08 8.70 8.56
C GLY A 101 -21.46 10.10 9.08
N ARG A 102 -21.15 10.42 10.34
CA ARG A 102 -21.36 11.77 10.88
C ARG A 102 -20.45 12.82 10.22
N ALA A 103 -19.18 12.47 9.98
CA ALA A 103 -18.26 13.39 9.33
C ALA A 103 -18.70 13.71 7.90
N LEU A 104 -19.12 12.69 7.16
CA LEU A 104 -19.62 12.83 5.79
C LEU A 104 -20.90 13.67 5.72
N SER A 105 -21.87 13.46 6.63
CA SER A 105 -23.14 14.20 6.64
C SER A 105 -22.99 15.68 6.97
N HIS A 106 -21.88 16.07 7.64
CA HIS A 106 -21.62 17.47 8.03
C HIS A 106 -20.47 18.12 7.25
N ASP A 107 -20.02 17.52 6.15
CA ASP A 107 -18.88 17.96 5.32
C ASP A 107 -17.59 18.20 6.14
N ARG A 108 -17.35 17.32 7.13
CA ARG A 108 -16.17 17.37 8.01
C ARG A 108 -15.08 16.43 7.50
N SER A 109 -13.91 16.56 8.10
CA SER A 109 -12.80 15.65 7.86
C SER A 109 -13.13 14.20 8.22
N VAL A 110 -12.74 13.29 7.34
CA VAL A 110 -12.89 11.83 7.51
C VAL A 110 -11.59 11.16 7.96
N THR A 111 -10.62 11.94 8.40
CA THR A 111 -9.29 11.45 8.78
C THR A 111 -9.26 10.87 10.17
N VAL A 112 -8.28 10.01 10.42
CA VAL A 112 -7.98 9.50 11.77
C VAL A 112 -7.59 10.62 12.74
N HIS A 113 -7.01 11.71 12.24
CA HIS A 113 -6.58 12.85 13.03
C HIS A 113 -7.76 13.62 13.65
N GLU A 114 -8.82 13.83 12.85
CA GLU A 114 -10.09 14.40 13.34
C GLU A 114 -10.71 13.48 14.40
N PHE A 115 -10.68 12.16 14.18
CA PHE A 115 -11.16 11.19 15.17
C PHE A 115 -10.40 11.31 16.50
N ILE A 116 -9.06 11.38 16.45
CA ILE A 116 -8.21 11.56 17.63
C ILE A 116 -8.56 12.87 18.33
N ALA A 117 -8.58 13.99 17.62
CA ALA A 117 -8.87 15.30 18.19
C ALA A 117 -10.23 15.32 18.89
N LEU A 118 -11.29 14.85 18.23
CA LEU A 118 -12.65 14.82 18.80
C LEU A 118 -12.75 13.94 20.04
N ARG A 119 -11.96 12.87 20.11
CA ARG A 119 -11.96 11.96 21.27
C ARG A 119 -11.12 12.46 22.44
N HIS A 120 -10.15 13.35 22.17
CA HIS A 120 -9.20 13.83 23.17
C HIS A 120 -9.32 15.35 23.41
N GLY A 121 -10.55 15.86 23.54
CA GLY A 121 -10.84 17.23 23.92
C GLY A 121 -11.11 18.20 22.76
N ASN A 122 -11.23 17.71 21.55
CA ASN A 122 -11.47 18.52 20.34
C ASN A 122 -10.42 19.63 20.12
N ASP A 123 -9.15 19.30 20.44
CA ASP A 123 -8.05 20.22 20.40
C ASP A 123 -7.43 20.29 18.99
N PRO A 124 -7.35 21.48 18.37
CA PRO A 124 -6.76 21.65 17.04
C PRO A 124 -5.26 21.32 17.01
N LEU A 125 -4.54 21.53 18.11
CA LEU A 125 -3.11 21.21 18.19
C LEU A 125 -2.87 19.69 18.15
N VAL A 126 -3.69 18.89 18.88
CA VAL A 126 -3.67 17.42 18.81
C VAL A 126 -3.89 16.95 17.37
N ARG A 127 -4.87 17.54 16.68
CA ARG A 127 -5.16 17.24 15.27
C ARG A 127 -3.98 17.57 14.36
N GLY A 128 -3.43 18.79 14.50
CA GLY A 128 -2.33 19.28 13.66
C GLY A 128 -1.04 18.47 13.83
N ILE A 129 -0.68 18.10 15.07
CA ILE A 129 0.51 17.28 15.33
C ILE A 129 0.32 15.86 14.77
N ALA A 130 -0.84 15.24 14.99
CA ALA A 130 -1.13 13.94 14.40
C ALA A 130 -1.05 13.97 12.86
N ALA A 131 -1.59 15.03 12.24
CA ALA A 131 -1.54 15.26 10.81
C ALA A 131 -0.10 15.45 10.30
N ALA A 132 0.71 16.25 11.00
CA ALA A 132 2.11 16.50 10.64
C ALA A 132 2.94 15.21 10.69
N LEU A 133 2.79 14.41 11.76
CA LEU A 133 3.45 13.11 11.89
C LEU A 133 3.02 12.14 10.78
N THR A 134 1.75 12.16 10.39
CA THR A 134 1.26 11.33 9.28
C THR A 134 1.83 11.78 7.93
N VAL A 135 1.82 13.09 7.61
CA VAL A 135 2.41 13.59 6.36
C VAL A 135 3.89 13.25 6.30
N PHE A 136 4.61 13.37 7.41
CA PHE A 136 6.01 12.97 7.50
C PHE A 136 6.19 11.46 7.25
N ALA A 137 5.36 10.61 7.86
CA ALA A 137 5.38 9.16 7.65
C ALA A 137 5.10 8.79 6.18
N LEU A 138 4.06 9.36 5.58
CA LEU A 138 3.69 9.11 4.18
C LEU A 138 4.75 9.61 3.22
N SER A 139 5.40 10.76 3.51
CA SER A 139 6.53 11.27 2.72
C SER A 139 7.73 10.34 2.77
N GLY A 140 8.03 9.80 3.95
CA GLY A 140 9.08 8.80 4.11
C GLY A 140 8.80 7.50 3.36
N LEU A 141 7.55 7.04 3.36
CA LEU A 141 7.15 5.87 2.56
C LEU A 141 7.23 6.17 1.06
N LEU A 142 6.90 7.40 0.61
CA LEU A 142 7.13 7.83 -0.77
C LEU A 142 8.62 7.78 -1.14
N ILE A 143 9.52 8.20 -0.24
CA ILE A 143 10.97 8.06 -0.45
C ILE A 143 11.36 6.59 -0.56
N CYS A 144 10.81 5.70 0.26
CA CYS A 144 11.06 4.25 0.14
C CYS A 144 10.59 3.70 -1.22
N GLU A 145 9.43 4.10 -1.71
CA GLU A 145 8.95 3.69 -3.05
C GLU A 145 9.87 4.21 -4.16
N THR A 146 10.38 5.44 -4.06
CA THR A 146 11.32 6.01 -5.04
C THR A 146 12.68 5.34 -5.00
N LEU A 147 13.21 5.02 -3.81
CA LEU A 147 14.45 4.23 -3.65
C LEU A 147 14.29 2.82 -4.23
N GLY A 148 13.13 2.21 -4.00
CA GLY A 148 12.79 0.94 -4.62
C GLY A 148 12.81 1.01 -6.13
N LEU A 149 12.22 2.04 -6.71
CA LEU A 149 12.21 2.27 -8.15
C LEU A 149 13.63 2.52 -8.70
N ALA A 150 14.48 3.26 -7.97
CA ALA A 150 15.88 3.48 -8.33
C ALA A 150 16.65 2.16 -8.41
N THR A 151 16.45 1.27 -7.45
CA THR A 151 17.10 -0.06 -7.43
C THR A 151 16.74 -0.89 -8.67
N VAL A 152 15.51 -0.78 -9.15
CA VAL A 152 15.04 -1.46 -10.38
C VAL A 152 15.63 -0.82 -11.64
N LEU A 153 15.74 0.50 -11.67
CA LEU A 153 16.16 1.26 -12.86
C LEU A 153 17.67 1.26 -13.09
N LYS A 154 18.48 1.28 -12.03
CA LYS A 154 19.95 1.36 -12.16
C LYS A 154 20.54 0.32 -13.12
N PRO A 155 20.25 -0.99 -13.01
CA PRO A 155 20.78 -1.98 -13.95
C PRO A 155 20.30 -1.79 -15.40
N LEU A 156 19.11 -1.23 -15.58
CA LEU A 156 18.51 -1.00 -16.90
C LEU A 156 19.11 0.22 -17.62
N LEU A 157 19.60 1.18 -16.85
CA LEU A 157 20.16 2.44 -17.33
C LEU A 157 21.70 2.45 -17.28
N SER A 158 22.32 1.27 -17.34
CA SER A 158 23.77 1.09 -17.29
C SER A 158 24.43 1.75 -16.08
N ASP A 159 23.73 1.66 -14.93
CA ASP A 159 24.12 2.24 -13.64
C ASP A 159 24.36 3.77 -13.66
N SER A 160 23.81 4.47 -14.66
CA SER A 160 23.88 5.92 -14.72
C SER A 160 22.98 6.55 -13.66
N GLU A 161 23.57 7.15 -12.62
CA GLU A 161 22.84 7.83 -11.55
C GLU A 161 22.02 9.00 -12.07
N ASN A 162 22.58 9.81 -12.97
CA ASN A 162 21.89 10.98 -13.54
C ASN A 162 20.64 10.59 -14.33
N LEU A 163 20.71 9.55 -15.16
CA LEU A 163 19.56 9.05 -15.91
C LEU A 163 18.51 8.47 -14.96
N THR A 164 18.93 7.74 -13.93
CA THR A 164 18.03 7.19 -12.92
C THR A 164 17.29 8.31 -12.18
N HIS A 165 17.99 9.34 -11.75
CA HIS A 165 17.38 10.48 -11.04
C HIS A 165 16.42 11.25 -11.94
N LEU A 166 16.79 11.50 -13.21
CA LEU A 166 15.92 12.16 -14.20
C LEU A 166 14.64 11.36 -14.43
N PHE A 167 14.78 10.04 -14.56
CA PHE A 167 13.64 9.14 -14.78
C PHE A 167 12.69 9.14 -13.57
N ILE A 168 13.21 9.08 -12.34
CA ILE A 168 12.43 9.15 -11.10
C ILE A 168 11.73 10.51 -10.97
N ALA A 169 12.44 11.61 -11.28
CA ALA A 169 11.83 12.94 -11.28
C ALA A 169 10.62 12.99 -12.24
N ALA A 170 10.77 12.45 -13.45
CA ALA A 170 9.69 12.37 -14.43
C ALA A 170 8.50 11.55 -13.92
N VAL A 171 8.75 10.38 -13.31
CA VAL A 171 7.68 9.54 -12.72
C VAL A 171 6.97 10.30 -11.61
N LEU A 172 7.69 10.93 -10.69
CA LEU A 172 7.09 11.72 -9.60
C LEU A 172 6.23 12.86 -10.14
N VAL A 173 6.72 13.62 -11.12
CA VAL A 173 5.96 14.71 -11.74
C VAL A 173 4.67 14.18 -12.37
N VAL A 174 4.72 13.06 -13.08
CA VAL A 174 3.53 12.45 -13.69
C VAL A 174 2.56 11.98 -12.61
N VAL A 175 3.03 11.23 -11.62
CA VAL A 175 2.18 10.72 -10.51
C VAL A 175 1.51 11.87 -9.78
N MET A 176 2.26 12.92 -9.43
CA MET A 176 1.73 14.09 -8.74
C MET A 176 0.70 14.84 -9.58
N SER A 177 1.04 15.14 -10.83
CA SER A 177 0.16 15.88 -11.75
C SER A 177 -1.15 15.14 -11.99
N CYS A 178 -1.09 13.81 -12.19
CA CYS A 178 -2.27 12.98 -12.36
C CYS A 178 -3.09 12.89 -11.07
N THR A 179 -2.45 12.73 -9.91
CA THR A 179 -3.13 12.68 -8.60
C THR A 179 -3.86 13.99 -8.32
N ILE A 180 -3.20 15.12 -8.55
CA ILE A 180 -3.79 16.45 -8.40
C ILE A 180 -4.97 16.66 -9.38
N SER A 181 -4.84 16.17 -10.62
CA SER A 181 -5.86 16.38 -11.64
C SER A 181 -7.09 15.50 -11.48
N ALA A 182 -6.90 14.25 -11.05
CA ALA A 182 -7.93 13.22 -11.02
C ALA A 182 -8.70 13.15 -9.70
N GLY A 183 -8.13 13.67 -8.60
CA GLY A 183 -8.66 13.47 -7.25
C GLY A 183 -8.68 12.00 -6.84
N HIS A 184 -9.23 11.72 -5.67
CA HIS A 184 -9.18 10.36 -5.09
C HIS A 184 -9.97 9.32 -5.89
N ALA A 185 -11.11 9.68 -6.46
CA ALA A 185 -11.89 8.77 -7.29
C ALA A 185 -11.13 8.30 -8.54
N GLY A 186 -10.44 9.23 -9.22
CA GLY A 186 -9.61 8.89 -10.39
C GLY A 186 -8.45 7.97 -10.04
N ILE A 187 -7.83 8.18 -8.88
CA ILE A 187 -6.76 7.30 -8.37
C ILE A 187 -7.30 5.89 -8.10
N MET A 188 -8.47 5.76 -7.48
CA MET A 188 -9.07 4.45 -7.23
C MET A 188 -9.39 3.69 -8.53
N HIS A 189 -9.88 4.37 -9.57
CA HIS A 189 -10.09 3.77 -10.88
C HIS A 189 -8.77 3.38 -11.57
N ALA A 190 -7.75 4.21 -11.49
CA ALA A 190 -6.43 3.88 -12.01
C ALA A 190 -5.83 2.67 -11.27
N ALA A 191 -5.91 2.65 -9.94
CA ALA A 191 -5.42 1.55 -9.11
C ALA A 191 -6.12 0.21 -9.42
N GLN A 192 -7.39 0.23 -9.81
CA GLN A 192 -8.09 -0.98 -10.28
C GLN A 192 -7.42 -1.59 -11.52
N LEU A 193 -7.02 -0.76 -12.49
CA LEU A 193 -6.33 -1.24 -13.69
C LEU A 193 -4.90 -1.63 -13.38
N GLN A 194 -4.22 -0.85 -12.56
CA GLN A 194 -2.86 -1.15 -12.11
C GLN A 194 -2.80 -2.49 -11.39
N LEU A 195 -3.78 -2.82 -10.54
CA LEU A 195 -3.86 -4.14 -9.92
C LEU A 195 -3.90 -5.27 -10.95
N GLY A 196 -4.64 -5.09 -12.04
CA GLY A 196 -4.63 -6.04 -13.15
C GLY A 196 -3.25 -6.18 -13.79
N VAL A 197 -2.55 -5.05 -14.01
CA VAL A 197 -1.17 -5.05 -14.56
C VAL A 197 -0.19 -5.69 -13.59
N ILE A 198 -0.32 -5.45 -12.28
CA ILE A 198 0.49 -6.08 -11.24
C ILE A 198 0.36 -7.61 -11.32
N TYR A 199 -0.85 -8.13 -11.34
CA TYR A 199 -1.07 -9.58 -11.44
C TYR A 199 -0.59 -10.16 -12.77
N PHE A 200 -0.88 -9.47 -13.87
CA PHE A 200 -0.41 -9.87 -15.18
C PHE A 200 1.11 -9.98 -15.23
N GLY A 201 1.81 -8.96 -14.71
CA GLY A 201 3.26 -8.94 -14.65
C GLY A 201 3.83 -10.01 -13.71
N LEU A 202 3.28 -10.17 -12.49
CA LEU A 202 3.74 -11.19 -11.54
C LEU A 202 3.54 -12.60 -12.07
N PHE A 203 2.35 -12.91 -12.57
CA PHE A 203 2.07 -14.27 -13.08
C PHE A 203 2.85 -14.55 -14.35
N GLY A 204 2.97 -13.56 -15.25
CA GLY A 204 3.78 -13.69 -16.45
C GLY A 204 5.25 -13.94 -16.13
N SER A 205 5.86 -13.08 -15.30
CA SER A 205 7.26 -13.25 -14.90
C SER A 205 7.51 -14.57 -14.19
N MET A 206 6.60 -15.00 -13.29
CA MET A 206 6.71 -16.28 -12.59
C MET A 206 6.66 -17.47 -13.54
N THR A 207 5.70 -17.47 -14.48
CA THR A 207 5.53 -18.55 -15.46
C THR A 207 6.77 -18.70 -16.35
N PHE A 208 7.26 -17.57 -16.90
CA PHE A 208 8.44 -17.61 -17.75
C PHE A 208 9.74 -17.88 -16.98
N LEU A 209 9.84 -17.45 -15.72
CA LEU A 209 10.98 -17.79 -14.88
C LEU A 209 11.03 -19.28 -14.57
N MET A 210 9.89 -19.92 -14.26
CA MET A 210 9.80 -21.36 -14.10
C MET A 210 10.20 -22.08 -15.38
N TYR A 211 9.74 -21.61 -16.54
CA TYR A 211 10.11 -22.18 -17.85
C TYR A 211 11.61 -22.08 -18.12
N LEU A 212 12.24 -20.92 -17.83
CA LEU A 212 13.68 -20.73 -17.97
C LEU A 212 14.49 -21.72 -17.13
N GLN A 213 14.09 -21.92 -15.89
CA GLN A 213 14.79 -22.85 -15.01
C GLN A 213 14.66 -24.31 -15.46
N MET A 214 13.51 -24.69 -16.02
CA MET A 214 13.34 -26.02 -16.59
C MET A 214 14.24 -26.25 -17.81
N SER A 215 14.50 -25.21 -18.63
CA SER A 215 15.32 -25.33 -19.85
C SER A 215 16.82 -25.38 -19.56
N ASP A 216 17.30 -24.61 -18.55
CA ASP A 216 18.75 -24.40 -18.36
C ASP A 216 19.39 -25.35 -17.33
N ILE A 217 18.65 -25.86 -16.35
CA ILE A 217 19.21 -26.58 -15.19
C ILE A 217 18.75 -28.04 -15.12
N GLY A 218 17.75 -28.43 -15.90
CA GLY A 218 17.26 -29.84 -15.97
C GLY A 218 16.60 -30.38 -14.70
N LEU A 219 16.73 -29.73 -13.56
CA LEU A 219 16.18 -30.15 -12.27
C LEU A 219 15.90 -28.95 -11.38
N MET A 220 14.66 -28.49 -11.37
CA MET A 220 14.20 -27.63 -10.28
C MET A 220 13.93 -28.43 -9.01
N PRO A 221 14.17 -27.84 -7.81
CA PRO A 221 13.58 -28.40 -6.60
C PRO A 221 12.06 -28.31 -6.74
N ALA A 222 11.42 -29.39 -7.13
CA ALA A 222 9.99 -29.50 -7.44
C ALA A 222 9.06 -28.92 -6.36
N GLN A 223 9.54 -28.77 -5.12
CA GLN A 223 8.81 -28.20 -3.99
C GLN A 223 8.52 -26.71 -4.13
N GLY A 224 9.51 -25.90 -4.58
CA GLY A 224 9.33 -24.46 -4.73
C GLY A 224 8.36 -24.12 -5.86
N THR A 225 8.49 -24.83 -6.97
CA THR A 225 7.63 -24.65 -8.16
C THR A 225 6.20 -25.06 -7.89
N PHE A 226 5.99 -26.19 -7.20
CA PHE A 226 4.65 -26.66 -6.82
C PHE A 226 3.97 -25.68 -5.86
N ALA A 227 4.65 -25.23 -4.80
CA ALA A 227 4.12 -24.23 -3.88
C ALA A 227 3.79 -22.91 -4.58
N ALA A 228 4.69 -22.43 -5.45
CA ALA A 228 4.46 -21.25 -6.26
C ALA A 228 3.26 -21.42 -7.20
N GLY A 229 3.11 -22.56 -7.83
CA GLY A 229 1.95 -22.91 -8.66
C GLY A 229 0.65 -22.86 -7.87
N ILE A 230 0.58 -23.50 -6.70
CA ILE A 230 -0.61 -23.50 -5.84
C ILE A 230 -0.97 -22.07 -5.42
N ILE A 231 0.00 -21.28 -4.95
CA ILE A 231 -0.27 -19.91 -4.49
C ILE A 231 -0.68 -19.01 -5.66
N THR A 232 -0.08 -19.18 -6.84
CA THR A 232 -0.50 -18.51 -8.07
C THR A 232 -1.96 -18.81 -8.39
N VAL A 233 -2.37 -20.10 -8.30
CA VAL A 233 -3.78 -20.51 -8.47
C VAL A 233 -4.66 -19.85 -7.43
N LEU A 234 -4.29 -19.88 -6.16
CA LEU A 234 -5.08 -19.26 -5.08
C LEU A 234 -5.25 -17.75 -5.30
N CYS A 235 -4.18 -17.02 -5.63
CA CYS A 235 -4.24 -15.60 -5.94
C CYS A 235 -5.15 -15.32 -7.14
N ALA A 236 -5.07 -16.13 -8.19
CA ALA A 236 -5.89 -15.98 -9.37
C ALA A 236 -7.35 -16.34 -9.10
N VAL A 237 -7.63 -17.42 -8.34
CA VAL A 237 -8.98 -17.77 -7.89
C VAL A 237 -9.58 -16.61 -7.09
N MET A 238 -8.83 -16.00 -6.15
CA MET A 238 -9.29 -14.85 -5.39
C MET A 238 -9.57 -13.64 -6.29
N TYR A 239 -8.69 -13.37 -7.27
CA TYR A 239 -8.88 -12.30 -8.25
C TYR A 239 -10.15 -12.49 -9.10
N PHE A 240 -10.41 -13.73 -9.59
CA PHE A 240 -11.60 -14.04 -10.37
C PHE A 240 -12.87 -14.17 -9.52
N TYR A 241 -12.77 -14.75 -8.30
CA TYR A 241 -13.89 -14.84 -7.36
C TYR A 241 -14.49 -13.46 -7.05
N ARG A 242 -13.66 -12.44 -6.82
CA ARG A 242 -14.14 -11.07 -6.67
C ARG A 242 -15.00 -10.63 -7.84
N ARG A 243 -14.59 -11.02 -9.05
CA ARG A 243 -15.30 -10.62 -10.26
C ARG A 243 -16.66 -11.28 -10.35
N VAL A 244 -16.76 -12.59 -10.14
CA VAL A 244 -18.01 -13.35 -10.23
C VAL A 244 -19.00 -12.86 -9.18
N ARG A 245 -18.58 -12.75 -7.93
CA ARG A 245 -19.49 -12.38 -6.83
C ARG A 245 -20.09 -10.98 -6.93
N TYR A 246 -19.36 -10.02 -7.50
CA TYR A 246 -19.89 -8.66 -7.70
C TYR A 246 -20.69 -8.50 -9.00
N VAL A 247 -20.59 -9.44 -9.92
CA VAL A 247 -21.38 -9.44 -11.17
C VAL A 247 -22.82 -9.91 -10.90
N ASP A 248 -23.02 -10.98 -10.11
CA ASP A 248 -24.31 -11.66 -10.01
C ASP A 248 -25.36 -10.93 -9.16
N SER A 249 -24.96 -10.13 -8.16
CA SER A 249 -25.97 -9.57 -7.25
C SER A 249 -26.51 -8.19 -7.65
N ASN A 250 -25.77 -7.41 -8.45
CA ASN A 250 -26.10 -6.00 -8.63
C ASN A 250 -25.79 -5.43 -10.02
N SER A 251 -25.06 -6.13 -10.89
CA SER A 251 -24.63 -5.53 -12.15
C SER A 251 -25.79 -5.33 -13.12
N LEU A 252 -26.74 -6.25 -13.17
CA LEU A 252 -27.85 -6.14 -14.11
C LEU A 252 -28.84 -5.05 -13.68
N HIS A 253 -29.21 -5.00 -12.41
CA HIS A 253 -30.14 -4.01 -11.88
C HIS A 253 -29.53 -2.60 -11.83
N TYR A 254 -28.27 -2.50 -11.44
CA TYR A 254 -27.52 -1.24 -11.46
C TYR A 254 -27.19 -0.81 -12.90
N TRP A 255 -26.93 -1.75 -13.81
CA TRP A 255 -26.80 -1.47 -15.23
C TRP A 255 -28.12 -0.97 -15.83
N VAL A 256 -29.23 -1.56 -15.46
CA VAL A 256 -30.54 -1.17 -15.95
C VAL A 256 -31.00 0.17 -15.35
N SER A 257 -30.79 0.40 -14.05
CA SER A 257 -31.16 1.68 -13.41
C SER A 257 -30.24 2.83 -13.82
N ASN A 258 -28.93 2.59 -13.99
CA ASN A 258 -28.02 3.61 -14.52
C ASN A 258 -28.09 3.79 -16.04
N ILE A 259 -28.59 2.81 -16.80
CA ILE A 259 -28.92 3.01 -18.19
C ILE A 259 -30.04 4.06 -18.32
N ALA A 260 -30.97 4.10 -17.39
CA ALA A 260 -32.05 5.11 -17.37
C ALA A 260 -31.56 6.51 -16.96
N THR A 261 -30.54 6.62 -16.11
CA THR A 261 -30.03 7.91 -15.60
C THR A 261 -28.73 8.40 -16.28
N ALA A 262 -27.93 7.53 -16.89
CA ALA A 262 -26.67 7.87 -17.57
C ALA A 262 -26.84 8.19 -19.07
N TYR A 263 -27.95 8.85 -19.42
CA TYR A 263 -28.31 9.14 -20.82
C TYR A 263 -27.53 10.32 -21.44
N ARG A 264 -26.20 10.45 -21.19
CA ARG A 264 -25.32 11.36 -21.94
C ARG A 264 -24.15 10.62 -22.54
N ASP A 265 -24.12 10.58 -23.86
CA ASP A 265 -23.33 9.69 -24.73
C ASP A 265 -21.80 9.63 -24.54
N ARG A 266 -21.19 10.62 -23.90
CA ARG A 266 -19.73 10.64 -23.65
C ARG A 266 -19.27 9.67 -22.56
N GLU A 267 -20.01 9.48 -21.50
CA GLU A 267 -19.64 8.58 -20.40
C GLU A 267 -19.69 7.11 -20.81
N ARG A 268 -20.61 6.72 -21.69
CA ARG A 268 -20.75 5.34 -22.17
C ARG A 268 -19.52 4.83 -22.93
N LEU A 269 -18.88 5.67 -23.74
CA LEU A 269 -17.70 5.27 -24.51
C LEU A 269 -16.50 5.03 -23.59
N ARG A 270 -16.31 5.87 -22.60
CA ARG A 270 -15.22 5.80 -21.60
C ARG A 270 -15.30 4.52 -20.79
N PHE A 271 -16.46 4.20 -20.22
CA PHE A 271 -16.66 2.96 -19.46
C PHE A 271 -16.55 1.70 -20.32
N ARG A 272 -16.96 1.74 -21.58
CA ARG A 272 -16.81 0.61 -22.50
C ARG A 272 -15.36 0.31 -22.82
N LEU A 273 -14.52 1.31 -23.04
CA LEU A 273 -13.08 1.15 -23.30
C LEU A 273 -12.37 0.55 -22.08
N LEU A 274 -12.58 1.13 -20.89
CA LEU A 274 -12.03 0.62 -19.63
C LEU A 274 -12.49 -0.82 -19.36
N SER A 275 -13.77 -1.12 -19.57
CA SER A 275 -14.31 -2.47 -19.41
C SER A 275 -13.74 -3.46 -20.42
N ARG A 276 -13.50 -3.06 -21.69
CA ARG A 276 -12.86 -3.93 -22.70
C ARG A 276 -11.39 -4.20 -22.32
N PHE A 277 -10.64 -3.18 -21.98
CA PHE A 277 -9.25 -3.33 -21.52
C PHE A 277 -9.16 -4.27 -20.32
N GLN A 278 -10.01 -4.07 -19.31
CA GLN A 278 -10.07 -4.96 -18.14
C GLN A 278 -10.45 -6.39 -18.51
N LYS A 279 -11.32 -6.61 -19.50
CA LYS A 279 -11.66 -7.97 -19.98
C LYS A 279 -10.47 -8.65 -20.65
N VAL A 280 -9.75 -7.93 -21.51
CA VAL A 280 -8.53 -8.44 -22.14
C VAL A 280 -7.48 -8.79 -21.09
N LEU A 281 -7.22 -7.87 -20.17
CA LEU A 281 -6.26 -8.08 -19.10
C LEU A 281 -6.61 -9.30 -18.23
N ASN A 282 -7.89 -9.48 -17.91
CA ASN A 282 -8.34 -10.65 -17.15
C ASN A 282 -8.20 -11.97 -17.95
N ALA A 283 -8.44 -11.94 -19.27
CA ALA A 283 -8.23 -13.11 -20.10
C ALA A 283 -6.75 -13.50 -20.14
N LEU A 284 -5.86 -12.52 -20.27
CA LEU A 284 -4.41 -12.75 -20.23
C LEU A 284 -3.96 -13.27 -18.85
N ILE A 285 -4.46 -12.73 -17.75
CA ILE A 285 -4.19 -13.26 -16.41
C ILE A 285 -4.64 -14.72 -16.30
N ALA A 286 -5.83 -15.06 -16.82
CA ALA A 286 -6.33 -16.43 -16.82
C ALA A 286 -5.43 -17.37 -17.63
N ILE A 287 -4.96 -16.91 -18.79
CA ILE A 287 -4.03 -17.69 -19.63
C ILE A 287 -2.73 -17.97 -18.87
N PHE A 288 -2.10 -16.93 -18.27
CA PHE A 288 -0.87 -17.13 -17.50
C PHE A 288 -1.08 -18.01 -16.26
N MET A 289 -2.23 -17.92 -15.62
CA MET A 289 -2.58 -18.81 -14.52
C MET A 289 -2.60 -20.27 -14.98
N VAL A 290 -3.28 -20.57 -16.10
CA VAL A 290 -3.34 -21.92 -16.66
C VAL A 290 -1.95 -22.40 -17.05
N LEU A 291 -1.15 -21.54 -17.71
CA LEU A 291 0.22 -21.87 -18.08
C LEU A 291 1.10 -22.15 -16.86
N ALA A 292 1.01 -21.34 -15.80
CA ALA A 292 1.77 -21.57 -14.56
C ALA A 292 1.40 -22.91 -13.90
N VAL A 293 0.11 -23.28 -13.92
CA VAL A 293 -0.36 -24.59 -13.42
C VAL A 293 0.18 -25.72 -14.28
N VAL A 294 0.12 -25.58 -15.61
CA VAL A 294 0.61 -26.59 -16.55
C VAL A 294 2.12 -26.78 -16.38
N VAL A 295 2.88 -25.70 -16.30
CA VAL A 295 4.34 -25.76 -16.06
C VAL A 295 4.65 -26.43 -14.73
N ALA A 296 3.95 -26.04 -13.63
CA ALA A 296 4.13 -26.68 -12.33
C ALA A 296 3.74 -28.16 -12.32
N ALA A 297 2.69 -28.55 -13.06
CA ALA A 297 2.27 -29.95 -13.19
C ALA A 297 3.27 -30.76 -14.01
N ILE A 298 3.83 -30.22 -15.09
CA ILE A 298 4.89 -30.87 -15.88
C ILE A 298 6.14 -31.07 -15.01
N ASP A 299 6.55 -30.05 -14.26
CA ASP A 299 7.70 -30.14 -13.37
C ASP A 299 7.51 -31.23 -12.30
N LEU A 300 6.33 -31.31 -11.70
CA LEU A 300 5.98 -32.37 -10.75
C LEU A 300 5.99 -33.76 -11.39
N TYR A 301 5.51 -33.88 -12.65
CA TYR A 301 5.47 -35.14 -13.37
C TYR A 301 6.86 -35.63 -13.78
N VAL A 302 7.72 -34.73 -14.25
CA VAL A 302 9.09 -35.04 -14.72
C VAL A 302 10.06 -35.20 -13.55
N GLY A 303 9.96 -34.34 -12.54
CA GLY A 303 10.86 -34.31 -11.36
C GLY A 303 10.50 -35.32 -10.27
N GLY A 304 9.33 -35.99 -10.34
CA GLY A 304 8.81 -36.86 -9.28
C GLY A 304 8.40 -36.11 -8.01
N ILE A 305 7.85 -36.84 -7.02
CA ILE A 305 7.55 -36.22 -5.70
C ILE A 305 8.87 -36.04 -4.97
N PRO A 306 9.24 -34.78 -4.66
CA PRO A 306 10.55 -34.49 -4.07
C PRO A 306 10.65 -35.10 -2.67
N THR A 307 11.68 -35.86 -2.44
CA THR A 307 12.14 -36.22 -1.09
C THR A 307 12.95 -35.04 -0.55
N ILE A 308 12.55 -34.52 0.61
CA ILE A 308 13.31 -33.47 1.31
C ILE A 308 14.69 -34.04 1.63
N SER A 309 15.72 -33.59 0.92
CA SER A 309 17.09 -33.99 1.28
C SER A 309 17.45 -33.29 2.61
N HIS A 310 18.11 -34.04 3.51
CA HIS A 310 18.57 -33.51 4.80
C HIS A 310 19.50 -32.29 4.64
N ASP A 311 20.18 -32.17 3.49
CA ASP A 311 21.09 -31.06 3.20
C ASP A 311 20.37 -29.73 2.94
N SER A 312 19.15 -29.77 2.36
CA SER A 312 18.31 -28.58 2.21
C SER A 312 17.76 -28.09 3.55
N ALA A 313 17.51 -28.98 4.51
CA ALA A 313 17.10 -28.60 5.86
C ALA A 313 18.26 -27.92 6.64
N ALA A 314 19.50 -28.37 6.45
CA ALA A 314 20.69 -27.76 7.05
C ALA A 314 21.02 -26.39 6.44
N ALA A 315 20.84 -26.20 5.13
CA ALA A 315 20.95 -24.90 4.47
C ALA A 315 19.86 -23.92 4.93
N LEU A 316 18.63 -24.43 5.20
CA LEU A 316 17.56 -23.62 5.79
C LEU A 316 17.87 -23.18 7.23
N GLN A 317 18.63 -23.98 8.00
CA GLN A 317 19.03 -23.64 9.36
C GLN A 317 20.23 -22.67 9.42
N ALA A 318 21.04 -22.60 8.37
CA ALA A 318 22.17 -21.67 8.28
C ALA A 318 21.76 -20.26 7.87
N SER A 319 20.48 -20.00 7.55
CA SER A 319 19.97 -18.68 7.23
C SER A 319 20.12 -17.74 8.42
N THR A 320 20.58 -16.54 8.15
CA THR A 320 20.81 -15.46 9.10
C THR A 320 19.67 -15.35 10.11
N GLN A 321 19.95 -15.62 11.39
CA GLN A 321 18.97 -15.55 12.47
C GLN A 321 18.41 -14.11 12.54
N VAL A 322 17.19 -13.93 12.04
CA VAL A 322 16.46 -12.68 12.21
C VAL A 322 16.25 -12.46 13.71
N SER A 323 16.67 -11.31 14.24
CA SER A 323 16.58 -11.05 15.67
C SER A 323 15.13 -11.13 16.16
N ASN A 324 14.90 -11.60 17.40
CA ASN A 324 13.57 -11.66 18.00
C ASN A 324 12.85 -10.29 17.97
N VAL A 325 13.58 -9.20 18.10
CA VAL A 325 13.04 -7.83 18.02
C VAL A 325 12.53 -7.52 16.62
N THR A 326 13.23 -7.97 15.58
CA THR A 326 12.77 -7.85 14.19
C THR A 326 11.49 -8.65 13.96
N LEU A 327 11.40 -9.86 14.46
CA LEU A 327 10.18 -10.68 14.38
C LEU A 327 8.99 -10.01 15.07
N ILE A 328 9.21 -9.42 16.26
CA ILE A 328 8.18 -8.63 16.94
C ILE A 328 7.72 -7.45 16.08
N SER A 329 8.66 -6.72 15.48
CA SER A 329 8.34 -5.58 14.61
C SER A 329 7.56 -6.00 13.37
N LEU A 330 7.95 -7.13 12.75
CA LEU A 330 7.28 -7.73 11.60
C LEU A 330 5.87 -8.25 11.91
N ALA A 331 5.58 -8.56 13.17
CA ALA A 331 4.25 -8.94 13.63
C ALA A 331 3.40 -7.71 14.01
N VAL A 332 3.95 -6.83 14.82
CA VAL A 332 3.24 -5.71 15.44
C VAL A 332 2.87 -4.62 14.43
N LEU A 333 3.80 -4.25 13.54
CA LEU A 333 3.54 -3.22 12.54
C LEU A 333 2.36 -3.58 11.63
N PRO A 334 2.36 -4.72 10.91
CA PRO A 334 1.25 -5.05 10.01
C PRO A 334 -0.06 -5.35 10.76
N LEU A 335 -0.01 -5.74 12.02
CA LEU A 335 -1.20 -5.93 12.86
C LEU A 335 -1.91 -4.61 13.17
N LEU A 336 -1.16 -3.57 13.51
CA LEU A 336 -1.71 -2.33 14.06
C LEU A 336 -1.77 -1.18 13.06
N HIS A 337 -0.85 -1.14 12.08
CA HIS A 337 -0.80 -0.09 11.07
C HIS A 337 -2.13 0.10 10.30
N PRO A 338 -2.87 -0.95 9.87
CA PRO A 338 -4.13 -0.77 9.17
C PRO A 338 -5.17 0.06 9.93
N ILE A 339 -5.09 0.09 11.28
CA ILE A 339 -6.04 0.81 12.14
C ILE A 339 -5.79 2.32 12.13
N VAL A 340 -4.55 2.74 11.96
CA VAL A 340 -4.13 4.15 12.01
C VAL A 340 -3.78 4.71 10.64
N ASP A 341 -3.71 3.88 9.61
CA ASP A 341 -3.38 4.26 8.25
C ASP A 341 -4.47 5.13 7.62
N VAL A 342 -4.16 6.39 7.39
CA VAL A 342 -5.06 7.37 6.80
C VAL A 342 -5.58 6.96 5.42
N VAL A 343 -4.78 6.20 4.65
CA VAL A 343 -5.19 5.68 3.33
C VAL A 343 -6.36 4.71 3.48
N ASN A 344 -6.33 3.84 4.48
CA ASN A 344 -7.44 2.93 4.79
C ASN A 344 -8.67 3.71 5.28
N TRP A 345 -8.51 4.69 6.16
CA TRP A 345 -9.62 5.52 6.63
C TRP A 345 -10.30 6.26 5.48
N GLN A 346 -9.55 6.82 4.56
CA GLN A 346 -10.06 7.52 3.38
C GLN A 346 -10.89 6.59 2.47
N ARG A 347 -10.42 5.35 2.26
CA ARG A 347 -11.13 4.35 1.46
C ARG A 347 -12.38 3.81 2.14
N ILE A 348 -12.34 3.62 3.45
CA ILE A 348 -13.51 3.23 4.24
C ILE A 348 -14.55 4.37 4.22
N ALA A 349 -14.11 5.62 4.28
CA ALA A 349 -14.99 6.77 4.13
C ALA A 349 -15.65 6.81 2.73
N ALA A 350 -14.89 6.52 1.67
CA ALA A 350 -15.44 6.39 0.31
C ALA A 350 -16.49 5.27 0.24
N PHE A 351 -16.23 4.14 0.91
CA PHE A 351 -17.21 3.04 0.98
C PHE A 351 -18.47 3.41 1.77
N GLU A 352 -18.34 4.16 2.87
CA GLU A 352 -19.48 4.64 3.67
C GLU A 352 -20.29 5.70 2.91
N LYS A 353 -19.63 6.57 2.13
CA LYS A 353 -20.31 7.55 1.27
C LYS A 353 -21.21 6.89 0.24
N GLU A 354 -20.80 5.75 -0.31
CA GLU A 354 -21.62 4.96 -1.25
C GLU A 354 -22.88 4.36 -0.61
N ARG A 355 -22.92 4.22 0.72
CA ARG A 355 -24.11 3.71 1.43
C ARG A 355 -25.32 4.60 1.24
N ASP A 356 -25.14 5.91 1.27
CA ASP A 356 -26.25 6.89 1.16
C ASP A 356 -26.80 6.97 -0.27
N TRP A 357 -26.02 6.57 -1.27
CA TRP A 357 -26.38 6.65 -2.69
C TRP A 357 -26.96 5.36 -3.25
N THR A 358 -26.69 4.25 -2.59
CA THR A 358 -27.22 2.97 -3.03
C THR A 358 -28.60 2.76 -2.41
N TYR A 359 -29.64 2.63 -3.23
CA TYR A 359 -30.96 2.10 -2.85
C TYR A 359 -30.87 0.65 -2.33
N PHE A 360 -29.72 0.25 -1.80
CA PHE A 360 -29.51 -1.08 -1.25
C PHE A 360 -30.05 -1.17 0.15
N ALA A 361 -30.85 -2.20 0.39
CA ALA A 361 -31.18 -2.60 1.76
C ALA A 361 -29.89 -2.71 2.59
N GLU A 362 -29.90 -2.23 3.81
CA GLU A 362 -28.76 -2.23 4.74
C GLU A 362 -28.05 -3.60 4.86
N SER A 363 -28.83 -4.68 4.68
CA SER A 363 -28.32 -6.05 4.62
C SER A 363 -27.33 -6.30 3.46
N LYS A 364 -27.59 -5.73 2.28
CA LYS A 364 -26.71 -5.88 1.10
C LYS A 364 -25.44 -5.08 1.26
N TRP A 365 -25.52 -3.86 1.79
CA TRP A 365 -24.34 -3.04 2.10
C TRP A 365 -23.45 -3.74 3.11
N THR A 366 -24.02 -4.26 4.23
CA THR A 366 -23.28 -5.01 5.25
C THR A 366 -22.59 -6.25 4.68
N ALA A 367 -23.25 -6.99 3.79
CA ALA A 367 -22.68 -8.16 3.12
C ALA A 367 -21.52 -7.77 2.18
N SER A 368 -21.65 -6.65 1.44
CA SER A 368 -20.59 -6.12 0.58
C SER A 368 -19.38 -5.67 1.38
N PHE A 369 -19.58 -4.97 2.50
CA PHE A 369 -18.54 -4.53 3.39
C PHE A 369 -17.80 -5.70 4.06
N LYS A 370 -18.53 -6.74 4.51
CA LYS A 370 -17.94 -7.98 5.02
C LYS A 370 -17.09 -8.68 3.96
N SER A 371 -17.61 -8.80 2.74
CA SER A 371 -16.90 -9.41 1.62
C SER A 371 -15.64 -8.63 1.24
N PHE A 372 -15.70 -7.30 1.26
CA PHE A 372 -14.57 -6.41 1.04
C PHE A 372 -13.40 -6.75 1.97
N TYR A 373 -13.66 -6.77 3.29
CA TYR A 373 -12.60 -7.04 4.28
C TYR A 373 -12.11 -8.48 4.23
N ALA A 374 -13.00 -9.46 4.06
CA ALA A 374 -12.60 -10.86 3.99
C ALA A 374 -11.64 -11.12 2.82
N ILE A 375 -11.94 -10.56 1.65
CA ILE A 375 -11.08 -10.70 0.47
C ILE A 375 -9.76 -9.95 0.68
N TYR A 376 -9.80 -8.71 1.17
CA TYR A 376 -8.60 -7.91 1.41
C TYR A 376 -7.66 -8.57 2.42
N ALA A 377 -8.22 -9.13 3.51
CA ALA A 377 -7.47 -9.79 4.57
C ALA A 377 -6.83 -11.13 4.13
N VAL A 378 -7.30 -11.75 3.06
CA VAL A 378 -6.74 -13.01 2.54
C VAL A 378 -5.86 -12.77 1.33
N GLU A 379 -6.29 -11.95 0.39
CA GLU A 379 -5.61 -11.80 -0.90
C GLU A 379 -4.24 -11.12 -0.76
N VAL A 380 -4.13 -10.04 0.01
CA VAL A 380 -2.84 -9.34 0.18
C VAL A 380 -1.78 -10.23 0.85
N PRO A 381 -2.07 -10.96 1.95
CA PRO A 381 -1.16 -11.97 2.48
C PRO A 381 -0.71 -13.02 1.43
N LEU A 382 -1.63 -13.54 0.64
CA LEU A 382 -1.30 -14.52 -0.41
C LEU A 382 -0.35 -13.94 -1.46
N VAL A 383 -0.59 -12.72 -1.93
CA VAL A 383 0.29 -12.06 -2.91
C VAL A 383 1.68 -11.80 -2.32
N ARG A 384 1.77 -11.42 -1.06
CA ARG A 384 3.07 -11.25 -0.37
C ARG A 384 3.85 -12.55 -0.28
N VAL A 385 3.19 -13.65 0.05
CA VAL A 385 3.83 -14.99 0.03
C VAL A 385 4.22 -15.38 -1.39
N LEU A 386 3.42 -15.07 -2.41
CA LEU A 386 3.77 -15.28 -3.82
C LEU A 386 5.04 -14.51 -4.22
N ILE A 387 5.17 -13.25 -3.79
CA ILE A 387 6.38 -12.44 -4.03
C ILE A 387 7.59 -13.09 -3.35
N CYS A 388 7.44 -13.61 -2.14
CA CYS A 388 8.50 -14.33 -1.43
C CYS A 388 8.92 -15.61 -2.20
N LEU A 389 7.98 -16.39 -2.70
CA LEU A 389 8.27 -17.58 -3.52
C LEU A 389 8.91 -17.20 -4.86
N PHE A 390 8.48 -16.09 -5.48
CA PHE A 390 9.13 -15.56 -6.67
C PHE A 390 10.61 -15.23 -6.38
N GLY A 391 10.87 -14.61 -5.22
CA GLY A 391 12.23 -14.38 -4.74
C GLY A 391 13.04 -15.66 -4.56
N ALA A 392 12.44 -16.71 -3.99
CA ALA A 392 13.10 -18.00 -3.81
C ALA A 392 13.53 -18.62 -5.15
N ILE A 393 12.63 -18.60 -6.13
CA ILE A 393 12.93 -19.11 -7.47
C ILE A 393 14.02 -18.26 -8.14
N ALA A 394 13.94 -16.93 -8.03
CA ALA A 394 14.96 -16.03 -8.55
C ALA A 394 16.32 -16.23 -7.87
N GLY A 395 16.33 -16.50 -6.56
CA GLY A 395 17.56 -16.79 -5.80
C GLY A 395 18.29 -18.05 -6.27
N LEU A 396 17.55 -19.05 -6.75
CA LEU A 396 18.14 -20.28 -7.31
C LEU A 396 18.85 -20.03 -8.66
N THR A 397 18.44 -19.01 -9.42
CA THR A 397 19.12 -18.63 -10.68
C THR A 397 20.40 -17.84 -10.44
N LEU A 398 20.55 -17.24 -9.26
CA LEU A 398 21.70 -16.47 -8.88
C LEU A 398 22.66 -17.38 -8.11
N ALA A 399 23.68 -17.89 -8.76
CA ALA A 399 24.71 -18.77 -8.15
C ALA A 399 25.55 -18.09 -7.03
N THR A 400 25.16 -16.94 -6.51
CA THR A 400 25.93 -16.19 -5.51
C THR A 400 25.18 -16.02 -4.19
N PRO A 401 25.74 -16.51 -3.06
CA PRO A 401 25.14 -16.39 -1.74
C PRO A 401 25.29 -14.99 -1.09
N ASP A 402 26.01 -14.06 -1.68
CA ASP A 402 26.24 -12.73 -1.10
C ASP A 402 25.01 -11.83 -1.16
N GLY A 403 24.02 -12.20 -0.39
CA GLY A 403 22.65 -11.68 -0.28
C GLY A 403 22.43 -10.17 -0.07
N ARG A 404 23.39 -9.29 -0.44
CA ARG A 404 23.29 -7.85 -0.15
C ARG A 404 22.41 -7.07 -1.11
N ASP A 405 22.19 -7.56 -2.35
CA ASP A 405 21.37 -6.87 -3.34
C ASP A 405 20.72 -7.82 -4.38
N VAL A 406 20.03 -8.83 -3.87
CA VAL A 406 19.44 -9.90 -4.71
C VAL A 406 18.51 -9.35 -5.79
N GLY A 407 17.74 -8.32 -5.48
CA GLY A 407 16.81 -7.72 -6.45
C GLY A 407 17.53 -7.07 -7.63
N ARG A 408 18.57 -6.27 -7.35
CA ARG A 408 19.40 -5.65 -8.38
C ARG A 408 20.20 -6.69 -9.16
N ALA A 409 20.80 -7.66 -8.45
CA ALA A 409 21.54 -8.75 -9.06
C ALA A 409 20.67 -9.58 -10.00
N PHE A 410 19.43 -9.88 -9.62
CA PHE A 410 18.49 -10.60 -10.46
C PHE A 410 18.12 -9.83 -11.73
N ILE A 411 17.81 -8.54 -11.62
CA ILE A 411 17.53 -7.70 -12.79
C ILE A 411 18.77 -7.59 -13.69
N ALA A 412 19.95 -7.37 -13.11
CA ALA A 412 21.21 -7.32 -13.87
C ALA A 412 21.50 -8.64 -14.59
N HIS A 413 21.23 -9.77 -13.93
CA HIS A 413 21.37 -11.10 -14.53
C HIS A 413 20.44 -11.29 -15.74
N LEU A 414 19.15 -10.92 -15.61
CA LEU A 414 18.20 -10.97 -16.72
C LEU A 414 18.61 -10.04 -17.89
N VAL A 415 19.17 -8.88 -17.57
CA VAL A 415 19.70 -7.94 -18.58
C VAL A 415 20.89 -8.52 -19.34
N ALA A 416 21.79 -9.23 -18.62
CA ALA A 416 23.00 -9.79 -19.20
C ALA A 416 22.76 -11.02 -20.08
N GLN A 417 21.66 -11.77 -19.87
CA GLN A 417 21.38 -13.00 -20.62
C GLN A 417 21.00 -12.78 -22.10
N GLU A 418 20.55 -11.59 -22.49
CA GLU A 418 20.19 -11.18 -23.87
C GLU A 418 19.32 -12.18 -24.68
N ASN A 419 18.72 -13.19 -24.02
CA ASN A 419 17.85 -14.17 -24.66
C ASN A 419 16.37 -13.75 -24.59
N PHE A 420 15.53 -14.37 -25.46
CA PHE A 420 14.10 -14.04 -25.53
C PHE A 420 13.36 -14.29 -24.21
N ALA A 421 13.68 -15.38 -23.53
CA ALA A 421 12.97 -15.77 -22.31
C ALA A 421 13.33 -14.83 -21.13
N ALA A 422 14.60 -14.49 -20.93
CA ALA A 422 15.03 -13.50 -19.91
C ALA A 422 14.45 -12.12 -20.18
N THR A 423 14.44 -11.69 -21.45
CA THR A 423 13.82 -10.42 -21.88
C THR A 423 12.31 -10.43 -21.58
N THR A 424 11.64 -11.57 -21.75
CA THR A 424 10.21 -11.71 -21.47
C THR A 424 9.93 -11.66 -19.96
N VAL A 425 10.70 -12.40 -19.14
CA VAL A 425 10.61 -12.30 -17.67
C VAL A 425 10.81 -10.86 -17.21
N LEU A 426 11.86 -10.21 -17.70
CA LEU A 426 12.17 -8.83 -17.37
C LEU A 426 11.03 -7.88 -17.74
N SER A 427 10.42 -8.04 -18.92
CA SER A 427 9.32 -7.19 -19.38
C SER A 427 8.11 -7.29 -18.47
N PHE A 428 7.68 -8.50 -18.12
CA PHE A 428 6.57 -8.73 -17.20
C PHE A 428 6.87 -8.22 -15.80
N LEU A 429 8.08 -8.46 -15.32
CA LEU A 429 8.53 -7.99 -14.01
C LEU A 429 8.49 -6.45 -13.94
N LEU A 430 9.03 -5.76 -14.95
CA LEU A 430 9.03 -4.30 -15.00
C LEU A 430 7.62 -3.72 -15.03
N LEU A 431 6.70 -4.30 -15.81
CA LEU A 431 5.30 -3.89 -15.82
C LEU A 431 4.69 -3.97 -14.43
N SER A 432 4.94 -5.07 -13.72
CA SER A 432 4.44 -5.27 -12.36
C SER A 432 5.04 -4.27 -11.37
N LEU A 433 6.38 -4.12 -11.36
CA LEU A 433 7.09 -3.26 -10.44
C LEU A 433 6.74 -1.77 -10.63
N PHE A 434 6.64 -1.32 -11.87
CA PHE A 434 6.21 0.06 -12.16
C PHE A 434 4.75 0.30 -11.77
N ALA A 435 3.86 -0.68 -12.01
CA ALA A 435 2.46 -0.56 -11.60
C ALA A 435 2.33 -0.54 -10.07
N MET A 436 3.10 -1.32 -9.33
CA MET A 436 3.19 -1.29 -7.87
C MET A 436 3.64 0.09 -7.38
N ALA A 437 4.76 0.60 -7.92
CA ALA A 437 5.29 1.91 -7.55
C ALA A 437 4.27 3.02 -7.76
N VAL A 438 3.72 3.14 -8.97
CA VAL A 438 2.80 4.23 -9.34
C VAL A 438 1.50 4.15 -8.53
N SER A 439 0.97 2.94 -8.27
CA SER A 439 -0.23 2.74 -7.46
C SER A 439 -0.04 3.17 -6.01
N THR A 440 1.07 2.77 -5.41
CA THR A 440 1.37 3.10 -4.01
C THR A 440 1.73 4.57 -3.87
N MET A 441 2.59 5.12 -4.73
CA MET A 441 2.97 6.54 -4.72
C MET A 441 1.73 7.45 -4.85
N SER A 442 0.84 7.17 -5.81
CA SER A 442 -0.37 7.98 -6.01
C SER A 442 -1.31 7.93 -4.80
N SER A 443 -1.43 6.77 -4.16
CA SER A 443 -2.25 6.60 -2.95
C SER A 443 -1.67 7.33 -1.74
N LEU A 444 -0.36 7.23 -1.50
CA LEU A 444 0.34 7.93 -0.42
C LEU A 444 0.27 9.45 -0.62
N PHE A 445 0.46 9.90 -1.85
CA PHE A 445 0.39 11.32 -2.19
C PHE A 445 -1.03 11.88 -2.01
N ALA A 446 -2.07 11.15 -2.47
CA ALA A 446 -3.46 11.54 -2.27
C ALA A 446 -3.86 11.63 -0.79
N ALA A 447 -3.40 10.67 0.02
CA ALA A 447 -3.65 10.69 1.46
C ALA A 447 -2.92 11.85 2.14
N SER A 448 -1.70 12.19 1.72
CA SER A 448 -0.97 13.36 2.19
C SER A 448 -1.72 14.65 1.85
N LEU A 449 -2.22 14.79 0.61
CA LEU A 449 -3.02 15.94 0.20
C LEU A 449 -4.32 16.07 1.01
N CYS A 450 -5.01 14.94 1.25
CA CYS A 450 -6.21 14.91 2.08
C CYS A 450 -5.91 15.38 3.51
N THR A 451 -4.83 14.90 4.11
CA THR A 451 -4.38 15.29 5.45
C THR A 451 -4.01 16.78 5.50
N VAL A 452 -3.27 17.27 4.52
CA VAL A 452 -2.92 18.70 4.43
C VAL A 452 -4.19 19.55 4.34
N HIS A 453 -5.11 19.19 3.46
CA HIS A 453 -6.33 19.95 3.23
C HIS A 453 -7.24 20.02 4.47
N TYR A 454 -7.54 18.86 5.04
CA TYR A 454 -8.51 18.80 6.13
C TYR A 454 -7.92 19.13 7.50
N ASP A 455 -6.67 18.77 7.77
CA ASP A 455 -6.14 18.78 9.12
C ASP A 455 -5.07 19.85 9.36
N ILE A 456 -4.27 20.23 8.34
CA ILE A 456 -3.18 21.20 8.49
C ILE A 456 -3.64 22.60 8.07
N LEU A 457 -4.17 22.77 6.86
CA LEU A 457 -4.56 24.09 6.34
C LEU A 457 -5.55 24.83 7.23
N PRO A 458 -6.59 24.19 7.84
CA PRO A 458 -7.52 24.89 8.71
C PRO A 458 -6.88 25.51 9.96
N MET A 459 -5.69 25.11 10.35
CA MET A 459 -4.97 25.72 11.47
C MET A 459 -4.47 27.14 11.14
N PHE A 460 -4.27 27.44 9.86
CA PHE A 460 -3.77 28.73 9.38
C PHE A 460 -4.88 29.69 8.95
N TYR A 461 -6.12 29.20 8.80
CA TYR A 461 -7.26 30.04 8.44
C TYR A 461 -8.03 30.50 9.69
N SER A 462 -8.27 31.81 9.82
CA SER A 462 -9.00 32.40 10.94
C SER A 462 -10.44 31.89 11.06
N LYS A 463 -10.95 31.78 12.30
CA LYS A 463 -12.27 31.24 12.67
C LYS A 463 -13.48 32.03 12.19
N SER A 464 -13.33 33.14 11.42
CA SER A 464 -14.40 34.15 11.22
C SER A 464 -15.07 34.08 9.84
N MET A 465 -15.36 32.89 9.29
CA MET A 465 -15.90 32.83 7.93
C MET A 465 -17.37 32.40 7.87
N SER A 466 -18.21 33.20 7.16
CA SER A 466 -19.63 32.94 6.91
C SER A 466 -19.87 31.80 5.93
N ALA A 467 -21.05 31.17 5.94
CA ALA A 467 -21.39 30.03 5.10
C ALA A 467 -21.26 30.31 3.58
N GLN A 468 -21.42 31.58 3.16
CA GLN A 468 -21.36 31.98 1.75
C GLN A 468 -19.92 32.08 1.23
N THR A 469 -18.98 32.41 2.10
CA THR A 469 -17.54 32.43 1.84
C THR A 469 -16.97 31.00 1.65
N ARG A 470 -17.60 29.97 2.24
CA ARG A 470 -17.10 28.57 2.20
C ARG A 470 -16.99 27.97 0.80
N ALA A 471 -17.83 28.35 -0.18
CA ALA A 471 -17.79 27.74 -1.53
C ALA A 471 -16.65 28.30 -2.38
N THR A 472 -16.37 29.62 -2.32
CA THR A 472 -15.22 30.25 -2.96
C THR A 472 -13.93 29.85 -2.28
N ASP A 473 -13.97 29.67 -0.96
CA ASP A 473 -12.85 29.27 -0.13
C ASP A 473 -12.46 27.80 -0.35
N ASN A 474 -13.42 26.92 -0.64
CA ASN A 474 -13.10 25.53 -1.01
C ASN A 474 -12.22 25.46 -2.26
N ALA A 475 -12.50 26.28 -3.30
CA ALA A 475 -11.67 26.34 -4.50
C ALA A 475 -10.27 26.89 -4.19
N GLN A 476 -10.18 27.92 -3.35
CA GLN A 476 -8.90 28.47 -2.91
C GLN A 476 -8.14 27.50 -2.01
N ALA A 477 -8.79 26.84 -1.06
CA ALA A 477 -8.19 25.83 -0.21
C ALA A 477 -7.68 24.63 -1.03
N ILE A 478 -8.41 24.18 -2.06
CA ILE A 478 -7.94 23.15 -3.00
C ILE A 478 -6.70 23.62 -3.75
N ARG A 479 -6.66 24.88 -4.23
CA ARG A 479 -5.46 25.45 -4.89
C ARG A 479 -4.25 25.47 -3.95
N TRP A 480 -4.41 25.91 -2.70
CA TRP A 480 -3.34 25.87 -1.71
C TRP A 480 -2.88 24.45 -1.40
N THR A 481 -3.80 23.49 -1.36
CA THR A 481 -3.47 22.06 -1.21
C THR A 481 -2.64 21.57 -2.40
N MET A 482 -2.97 22.00 -3.62
CA MET A 482 -2.19 21.64 -4.82
C MET A 482 -0.78 22.23 -4.78
N ILE A 483 -0.63 23.49 -4.35
CA ILE A 483 0.67 24.14 -4.17
C ILE A 483 1.50 23.43 -3.09
N ALA A 484 0.88 23.14 -1.94
CA ALA A 484 1.52 22.35 -0.88
C ALA A 484 1.92 20.96 -1.36
N GLY A 485 1.09 20.34 -2.20
CA GLY A 485 1.40 19.06 -2.84
C GLY A 485 2.62 19.12 -3.77
N ALA A 486 2.72 20.16 -4.59
CA ALA A 486 3.89 20.37 -5.43
C ALA A 486 5.17 20.57 -4.57
N GLY A 487 5.07 21.35 -3.50
CA GLY A 487 6.15 21.51 -2.52
C GLY A 487 6.55 20.19 -1.84
N LEU A 488 5.55 19.39 -1.45
CA LEU A 488 5.78 18.07 -0.87
C LEU A 488 6.52 17.14 -1.85
N GLY A 489 6.11 17.11 -3.10
CA GLY A 489 6.78 16.29 -4.12
C GLY A 489 8.22 16.72 -4.37
N PHE A 490 8.49 18.02 -4.39
CA PHE A 490 9.85 18.55 -4.48
C PHE A 490 10.68 18.13 -3.26
N ALA A 491 10.12 18.24 -2.04
CA ALA A 491 10.79 17.81 -0.82
C ALA A 491 11.09 16.30 -0.81
N VAL A 492 10.14 15.47 -1.27
CA VAL A 492 10.33 14.02 -1.42
C VAL A 492 11.44 13.71 -2.42
N PHE A 493 11.48 14.38 -3.58
CA PHE A 493 12.54 14.19 -4.56
C PHE A 493 13.91 14.60 -4.01
N THR A 494 13.99 15.74 -3.33
CA THR A 494 15.23 16.22 -2.71
C THR A 494 15.73 15.25 -1.64
N ALA A 495 14.84 14.78 -0.77
CA ALA A 495 15.16 13.81 0.26
C ALA A 495 15.59 12.44 -0.34
N PHE A 496 14.91 12.00 -1.41
CA PHE A 496 15.32 10.83 -2.18
C PHE A 496 16.73 11.00 -2.74
N TYR A 497 17.03 12.12 -3.40
CA TYR A 497 18.34 12.40 -3.98
C TYR A 497 19.45 12.34 -2.94
N ILE A 498 19.24 12.97 -1.78
CA ILE A 498 20.17 12.93 -0.66
C ILE A 498 20.33 11.51 -0.11
N ALA A 499 19.24 10.77 0.03
CA ALA A 499 19.27 9.40 0.55
C ALA A 499 19.97 8.43 -0.40
N ASP A 500 19.73 8.52 -1.71
CA ASP A 500 20.35 7.65 -2.72
C ASP A 500 21.86 7.92 -2.81
N ALA A 501 22.27 9.19 -2.84
CA ALA A 501 23.68 9.59 -2.89
C ALA A 501 24.44 9.25 -1.58
N GLY A 502 23.79 9.47 -0.41
CA GLY A 502 24.45 9.35 0.89
C GLY A 502 24.39 7.96 1.52
N LEU A 503 23.27 7.25 1.40
CA LEU A 503 23.01 6.01 2.14
C LEU A 503 23.23 4.75 1.31
N LYS A 504 23.31 4.84 -0.02
CA LYS A 504 23.45 3.70 -0.96
C LYS A 504 22.48 2.56 -0.63
N ILE A 505 21.21 2.92 -0.43
CA ILE A 505 20.18 2.01 0.04
C ILE A 505 19.70 1.16 -1.13
N THR A 506 19.60 -0.15 -0.93
CA THR A 506 19.06 -1.12 -1.88
C THR A 506 17.92 -1.91 -1.26
N PHE A 507 17.05 -2.52 -2.08
CA PHE A 507 15.91 -3.33 -1.63
C PHE A 507 16.24 -4.40 -0.59
N ALA A 508 17.41 -5.03 -0.73
CA ALA A 508 17.82 -6.11 0.14
C ALA A 508 18.54 -5.61 1.40
N SER A 509 18.80 -4.30 1.48
CA SER A 509 19.56 -3.76 2.61
C SER A 509 18.68 -3.70 3.87
N ALA A 510 19.28 -4.03 5.00
CA ALA A 510 18.67 -3.79 6.31
C ALA A 510 18.27 -2.30 6.46
N SER A 511 19.03 -1.39 5.88
CA SER A 511 18.76 0.05 5.87
C SER A 511 17.43 0.42 5.20
N PHE A 512 17.01 -0.30 4.15
CA PHE A 512 15.72 -0.08 3.52
C PHE A 512 14.55 -0.44 4.46
N LEU A 513 14.63 -1.61 5.08
CA LEU A 513 13.62 -2.06 6.04
C LEU A 513 13.52 -1.13 7.26
N VAL A 514 14.68 -0.59 7.71
CA VAL A 514 14.74 0.44 8.78
C VAL A 514 13.94 1.67 8.42
N LEU A 515 14.12 2.18 7.21
CA LEU A 515 13.38 3.37 6.78
C LEU A 515 11.87 3.09 6.76
N VAL A 516 11.46 1.94 6.22
CA VAL A 516 10.04 1.55 6.21
C VAL A 516 9.49 1.44 7.63
N PHE A 517 10.21 0.78 8.54
CA PHE A 517 9.81 0.66 9.95
C PHE A 517 9.83 2.01 10.65
N GLY A 518 10.89 2.80 10.46
CA GLY A 518 11.02 4.12 11.05
C GLY A 518 9.85 5.02 10.68
N PHE A 519 9.59 5.18 9.39
CA PHE A 519 8.49 6.05 8.92
C PHE A 519 7.11 5.52 9.32
N SER A 520 6.86 4.21 9.19
CA SER A 520 5.58 3.62 9.62
C SER A 520 5.34 3.76 11.13
N SER A 521 6.41 3.78 11.94
CA SER A 521 6.32 3.91 13.40
C SER A 521 5.71 5.25 13.84
N PHE A 522 5.87 6.33 13.07
CA PHE A 522 5.22 7.61 13.41
C PHE A 522 3.70 7.48 13.50
N GLN A 523 3.08 6.68 12.63
CA GLN A 523 1.64 6.42 12.70
C GLN A 523 1.29 5.49 13.87
N LEU A 524 2.18 4.59 14.30
CA LEU A 524 1.95 3.73 15.45
C LEU A 524 1.86 4.50 16.77
N SER A 525 2.40 5.72 16.85
CA SER A 525 2.27 6.60 18.01
C SER A 525 0.80 6.90 18.37
N PHE A 526 -0.11 6.85 17.39
CA PHE A 526 -1.54 7.10 17.64
C PHE A 526 -2.33 5.83 18.00
N VAL A 527 -1.76 4.65 17.87
CA VAL A 527 -2.50 3.40 18.09
C VAL A 527 -3.29 3.39 19.39
N PRO A 528 -2.72 3.71 20.56
CA PRO A 528 -3.50 3.72 21.80
C PRO A 528 -4.55 4.83 21.82
N LEU A 529 -4.32 5.98 21.15
CA LEU A 529 -5.26 7.09 21.05
C LEU A 529 -6.46 6.78 20.14
N VAL A 530 -6.30 5.84 19.22
CA VAL A 530 -7.37 5.36 18.34
C VAL A 530 -8.06 4.14 18.94
N LEU A 531 -7.29 3.12 19.35
CA LEU A 531 -7.83 1.87 19.91
C LEU A 531 -8.59 2.07 21.22
N GLY A 532 -8.07 2.89 22.12
CA GLY A 532 -8.71 3.16 23.40
C GLY A 532 -10.17 3.62 23.22
N PRO A 533 -10.45 4.69 22.47
CA PRO A 533 -11.81 5.14 22.20
C PRO A 533 -12.63 4.16 21.33
N LEU A 534 -12.03 3.47 20.36
CA LEU A 534 -12.75 2.48 19.52
C LEU A 534 -13.27 1.29 20.34
N ILE A 535 -12.47 0.79 21.28
CA ILE A 535 -12.84 -0.33 22.16
C ILE A 535 -13.84 0.13 23.23
N ALA A 536 -13.60 1.30 23.84
CA ALA A 536 -14.46 1.83 24.89
C ALA A 536 -15.83 2.36 24.40
N GLY A 537 -15.98 2.55 23.09
CA GLY A 537 -17.22 3.05 22.49
C GLY A 537 -17.53 4.52 22.81
N SER A 538 -18.83 4.88 22.84
CA SER A 538 -19.27 6.28 22.97
C SER A 538 -19.18 6.87 24.39
N GLY A 539 -18.86 6.04 25.40
CA GLY A 539 -18.93 6.44 26.81
C GLY A 539 -17.75 7.25 27.36
N GLY A 540 -16.85 7.72 26.52
CA GLY A 540 -15.69 8.54 26.94
C GLY A 540 -14.61 7.82 27.74
N ARG A 541 -14.84 6.57 28.14
CA ARG A 541 -13.93 5.79 28.99
C ARG A 541 -12.55 5.50 28.37
N GLY A 542 -12.38 5.68 27.07
CA GLY A 542 -11.12 5.50 26.35
C GLY A 542 -10.31 6.78 26.13
N ASN A 543 -10.82 7.95 26.54
CA ASN A 543 -10.23 9.23 26.21
C ASN A 543 -9.15 9.65 27.23
N VAL A 544 -8.18 10.45 26.80
CA VAL A 544 -7.19 11.13 27.64
C VAL A 544 -7.26 12.64 27.38
N SER A 545 -6.67 13.46 28.26
CA SER A 545 -6.63 14.91 28.02
C SER A 545 -5.74 15.27 26.82
N PRO A 546 -5.96 16.46 26.20
CA PRO A 546 -5.14 16.90 25.07
C PRO A 546 -3.64 16.89 25.35
N GLY A 547 -3.23 17.38 26.53
CA GLY A 547 -1.82 17.38 26.95
C GLY A 547 -1.20 15.96 26.99
N TRP A 548 -1.93 14.99 27.50
CA TRP A 548 -1.48 13.59 27.47
C TRP A 548 -1.44 13.03 26.04
N ALA A 549 -2.40 13.37 25.18
CA ALA A 549 -2.38 12.94 23.78
C ALA A 549 -1.15 13.48 23.03
N LEU A 550 -0.80 14.75 23.26
CA LEU A 550 0.40 15.39 22.72
C LEU A 550 1.68 14.72 23.25
N ALA A 551 1.76 14.46 24.55
CA ALA A 551 2.91 13.80 25.16
C ALA A 551 3.10 12.36 24.59
N ILE A 552 2.01 11.61 24.43
CA ILE A 552 2.04 10.26 23.84
C ILE A 552 2.62 10.32 22.42
N MET A 553 2.10 11.19 21.56
CA MET A 553 2.57 11.33 20.19
C MET A 553 4.02 11.81 20.12
N GLY A 554 4.37 12.85 20.88
CA GLY A 554 5.69 13.47 20.85
C GLY A 554 6.81 12.54 21.33
N VAL A 555 6.63 11.91 22.51
CA VAL A 555 7.63 10.98 23.07
C VAL A 555 7.78 9.74 22.21
N SER A 556 6.67 9.21 21.70
CA SER A 556 6.72 8.01 20.86
C SER A 556 7.35 8.27 19.50
N ALA A 557 7.06 9.42 18.88
CA ALA A 557 7.73 9.86 17.66
C ALA A 557 9.24 10.08 17.90
N ALA A 558 9.62 10.71 19.03
CA ALA A 558 11.03 10.88 19.40
C ALA A 558 11.75 9.55 19.58
N ALA A 559 11.09 8.54 20.16
CA ALA A 559 11.65 7.19 20.27
C ALA A 559 11.89 6.55 18.89
N ALA A 560 10.96 6.71 17.94
CA ALA A 560 11.14 6.22 16.57
C ALA A 560 12.30 6.94 15.84
N VAL A 561 12.39 8.28 15.96
CA VAL A 561 13.51 9.06 15.40
C VAL A 561 14.83 8.64 16.01
N GLY A 562 14.90 8.58 17.33
CA GLY A 562 16.12 8.28 18.06
C GLY A 562 16.68 6.89 17.71
N THR A 563 15.82 5.87 17.66
CA THR A 563 16.25 4.51 17.28
C THR A 563 16.68 4.41 15.82
N THR A 564 15.94 5.07 14.90
CA THR A 564 16.30 5.09 13.47
C THR A 564 17.61 5.85 13.24
N ALA A 565 17.80 7.00 13.87
CA ALA A 565 19.05 7.78 13.78
C ALA A 565 20.24 7.04 14.39
N ALA A 566 20.05 6.40 15.55
CA ALA A 566 21.07 5.59 16.19
C ALA A 566 21.50 4.42 15.30
N TYR A 567 20.55 3.74 14.63
CA TYR A 567 20.88 2.71 13.65
C TYR A 567 21.69 3.28 12.48
N LEU A 568 21.25 4.39 11.90
CA LEU A 568 21.94 5.00 10.75
C LEU A 568 23.38 5.41 11.10
N ALA A 569 23.61 5.85 12.34
CA ALA A 569 24.92 6.24 12.83
C ALA A 569 25.83 5.05 13.16
N THR A 570 25.29 4.00 13.79
CA THR A 570 26.09 2.88 14.31
C THR A 570 26.08 1.65 13.44
N LYS A 571 25.08 1.52 12.55
CA LYS A 571 24.78 0.30 11.76
C LYS A 571 24.59 -0.95 12.63
N TYR A 572 24.21 -0.78 13.89
CA TYR A 572 23.98 -1.89 14.82
C TYR A 572 22.59 -2.49 14.58
N ASP A 573 22.56 -3.70 14.05
CA ASP A 573 21.33 -4.35 13.54
C ASP A 573 20.22 -4.51 14.58
N ALA A 574 20.54 -4.62 15.87
CA ALA A 574 19.53 -4.68 16.91
C ALA A 574 18.69 -3.38 17.03
N LEU A 575 19.26 -2.22 16.68
CA LEU A 575 18.55 -0.95 16.70
C LEU A 575 17.55 -0.81 15.54
N LEU A 576 17.79 -1.54 14.45
CA LEU A 576 16.95 -1.58 13.26
C LEU A 576 15.48 -1.78 13.60
N SER A 577 15.23 -2.73 14.45
CA SER A 577 13.88 -3.22 14.74
C SER A 577 13.26 -2.57 15.97
N LEU A 578 14.05 -1.78 16.72
CA LEU A 578 13.59 -1.11 17.95
C LEU A 578 12.67 0.08 17.67
N ALA A 579 12.65 0.65 16.46
CA ALA A 579 11.78 1.78 16.14
C ALA A 579 10.30 1.45 16.36
N VAL A 580 9.86 0.26 15.94
CA VAL A 580 8.46 -0.20 16.09
C VAL A 580 8.10 -0.45 17.56
N PRO A 581 8.76 -1.36 18.29
CA PRO A 581 8.40 -1.64 19.69
C PRO A 581 8.72 -0.46 20.61
N GLY A 582 9.75 0.32 20.34
CA GLY A 582 10.09 1.51 21.12
C GLY A 582 9.02 2.60 21.00
N CYS A 583 8.56 2.89 19.80
CA CYS A 583 7.48 3.83 19.55
C CYS A 583 6.16 3.36 20.17
N LEU A 584 5.73 2.14 19.87
CA LEU A 584 4.48 1.61 20.37
C LEU A 584 4.53 1.38 21.88
N GLY A 585 5.64 0.84 22.40
CA GLY A 585 5.80 0.60 23.83
C GLY A 585 5.72 1.88 24.66
N SER A 586 6.41 2.94 24.22
CA SER A 586 6.31 4.26 24.85
C SER A 586 4.89 4.84 24.75
N ALA A 587 4.23 4.71 23.59
CA ALA A 587 2.86 5.17 23.39
C ALA A 587 1.87 4.46 24.33
N VAL A 588 1.94 3.14 24.42
CA VAL A 588 1.08 2.33 25.31
C VAL A 588 1.36 2.63 26.77
N LEU A 589 2.63 2.69 27.17
CA LEU A 589 3.00 2.99 28.57
C LEU A 589 2.47 4.35 29.01
N LEU A 590 2.69 5.39 28.22
CA LEU A 590 2.19 6.74 28.52
C LEU A 590 0.66 6.79 28.52
N PHE A 591 -0.01 6.09 27.61
CA PHE A 591 -1.47 6.02 27.59
C PHE A 591 -2.03 5.35 28.86
N LEU A 592 -1.45 4.23 29.28
CA LEU A 592 -1.84 3.55 30.52
C LEU A 592 -1.59 4.43 31.76
N THR A 593 -0.45 5.11 31.81
CA THR A 593 -0.13 6.07 32.88
C THR A 593 -1.15 7.20 32.94
N ALA A 594 -1.48 7.81 31.80
CA ALA A 594 -2.51 8.84 31.72
C ALA A 594 -3.88 8.34 32.22
N ARG A 595 -4.25 7.11 31.85
CA ARG A 595 -5.51 6.49 32.28
C ARG A 595 -5.55 6.22 33.79
N LEU A 596 -4.47 5.74 34.35
CA LEU A 596 -4.37 5.51 35.81
C LEU A 596 -4.43 6.85 36.55
N TRP A 597 -3.74 7.86 36.10
CA TRP A 597 -3.77 9.20 36.68
C TRP A 597 -5.17 9.81 36.66
N LEU A 598 -5.89 9.75 35.54
CA LEU A 598 -7.25 10.23 35.39
C LEU A 598 -8.23 9.49 36.34
N ARG A 599 -8.10 8.17 36.47
CA ARG A 599 -8.93 7.39 37.42
C ARG A 599 -8.70 7.82 38.86
N ARG A 600 -7.43 8.04 39.27
CA ARG A 600 -7.10 8.54 40.62
C ARG A 600 -7.65 9.92 40.89
N ALA A 601 -7.52 10.83 39.92
CA ALA A 601 -8.08 12.17 40.01
C ALA A 601 -9.61 12.16 40.19
N GLN A 602 -10.33 11.31 39.43
CA GLN A 602 -11.78 11.14 39.55
C GLN A 602 -12.21 10.46 40.85
N ALA A 603 -11.38 9.62 41.45
CA ALA A 603 -11.68 8.98 42.75
C ALA A 603 -11.41 9.90 43.96
N ALA A 604 -10.62 10.96 43.74
CA ALA A 604 -10.29 11.98 44.75
C ALA A 604 -11.29 13.15 44.80
N THR A 605 -12.11 13.31 43.75
CA THR A 605 -13.24 14.26 43.69
C THR A 605 -14.55 13.59 44.06
#